data_4af98f3b8bcfe37b04cc89da43f61029
#
_entry.id   4af98f3b8bcfe37b04cc89da43f61029
#
_cell.length_a   1.000
_cell.length_b   1.000
_cell.length_c   1.000
_cell.angle_alpha   90.00
_cell.angle_beta   90.00
_cell.angle_gamma   90.00
#
_symmetry.space_group_name_H-M   'P 1'
#
loop_
_entity.id
_entity.type
_entity.pdbx_description
1 polymer ?
#
loop_
_entity_poly.entity_id
_entity_poly.type
_entity_poly.pdbx_seq_one_letter_code
_entity_poly.pdbx_strand_id
1 'polypeptide(L)'
;MKYTILVIEDDPDTAEMLRVYFGAQGYNVIAAPTGKIGIEKARNEKPNLILLDVRLPDMNGFEIGQHLQSDIRTSRLPVIFVTERRGRDDRISGLKLGAVDYITKPFDVQELRLRVRNTLRRVGSQNNPVTGLPGEKVTSDRISLILESADWATLSISVRGLDKFNEIYGFVARDDVLRAIALTLTSAVDELGSIDDFIGHPIENRFIILTVPNKISKLKQKIEHRLNQAMTYFYPIHDREAGYIQLGDDDSERQKVPFMSVTIVGISVGDVDIADTDELLQYLNQRKKL
;
A
#
# COMPACT_ATOMS: atom_id res chain seq x y z
N MET A 1 16.37 9.48 14.22
CA MET A 1 15.07 10.07 14.64
C MET A 1 14.32 9.04 15.47
N LYS A 2 13.60 9.46 16.51
CA LYS A 2 12.79 8.60 17.38
C LYS A 2 11.38 8.53 16.81
N TYR A 3 10.84 7.35 16.49
CA TYR A 3 9.46 7.21 15.99
C TYR A 3 8.46 7.55 17.08
N THR A 4 7.36 8.22 16.70
CA THR A 4 6.24 8.58 17.58
C THR A 4 5.04 7.69 17.28
N ILE A 5 4.49 7.06 18.33
CA ILE A 5 3.29 6.23 18.29
C ILE A 5 2.16 6.98 19.00
N LEU A 6 1.03 7.17 18.34
CA LEU A 6 -0.20 7.66 18.96
C LEU A 6 -1.05 6.47 19.37
N VAL A 7 -1.39 6.39 20.66
CA VAL A 7 -2.29 5.38 21.24
C VAL A 7 -3.63 6.03 21.50
N ILE A 8 -4.69 5.58 20.84
CA ILE A 8 -6.07 6.05 21.04
C ILE A 8 -6.80 4.92 21.76
N GLU A 9 -6.94 5.05 23.06
CA GLU A 9 -7.42 4.03 24.00
C GLU A 9 -8.07 4.72 25.20
N ASP A 10 -9.28 4.32 25.56
CA ASP A 10 -10.03 4.90 26.69
C ASP A 10 -9.73 4.23 28.02
N ASP A 11 -9.28 2.98 28.02
CA ASP A 11 -8.81 2.31 29.23
C ASP A 11 -7.44 2.85 29.65
N PRO A 12 -7.37 3.56 30.81
CA PRO A 12 -6.14 4.20 31.25
C PRO A 12 -5.02 3.20 31.57
N ASP A 13 -5.36 2.00 32.03
CA ASP A 13 -4.37 0.97 32.39
C ASP A 13 -3.72 0.40 31.13
N THR A 14 -4.51 0.13 30.09
CA THR A 14 -4.01 -0.31 28.79
C THR A 14 -3.18 0.78 28.11
N ALA A 15 -3.65 2.03 28.11
CA ALA A 15 -2.92 3.16 27.54
C ALA A 15 -1.56 3.37 28.23
N GLU A 16 -1.53 3.31 29.58
CA GLU A 16 -0.30 3.46 30.36
C GLU A 16 0.65 2.28 30.16
N MET A 17 0.13 1.06 30.15
CA MET A 17 0.92 -0.15 29.85
C MET A 17 1.61 -0.02 28.48
N LEU A 18 0.87 0.38 27.45
CA LEU A 18 1.43 0.59 26.10
C LEU A 18 2.45 1.73 26.08
N ARG A 19 2.18 2.83 26.80
CA ARG A 19 3.09 3.97 26.92
C ARG A 19 4.43 3.57 27.55
N VAL A 20 4.40 2.85 28.67
CA VAL A 20 5.59 2.38 29.37
C VAL A 20 6.37 1.38 28.52
N TYR A 21 5.65 0.39 27.96
CA TYR A 21 6.28 -0.67 27.18
C TYR A 21 6.98 -0.14 25.92
N PHE A 22 6.28 0.64 25.08
CA PHE A 22 6.88 1.20 23.87
C PHE A 22 7.89 2.31 24.18
N GLY A 23 7.69 3.07 25.26
CA GLY A 23 8.68 4.01 25.76
C GLY A 23 10.02 3.36 26.09
N ALA A 24 9.99 2.21 26.78
CA ALA A 24 11.17 1.40 27.08
C ALA A 24 11.86 0.83 25.81
N GLN A 25 11.10 0.64 24.73
CA GLN A 25 11.64 0.22 23.43
C GLN A 25 12.20 1.40 22.59
N GLY A 26 12.24 2.61 23.14
CA GLY A 26 12.81 3.78 22.49
C GLY A 26 11.85 4.58 21.62
N TYR A 27 10.56 4.30 21.63
CA TYR A 27 9.53 5.09 20.94
C TYR A 27 9.12 6.32 21.77
N ASN A 28 8.67 7.38 21.12
CA ASN A 28 7.89 8.42 21.76
C ASN A 28 6.41 8.00 21.71
N VAL A 29 5.69 8.02 22.83
CA VAL A 29 4.30 7.58 22.88
C VAL A 29 3.40 8.71 23.35
N ILE A 30 2.39 8.99 22.56
CA ILE A 30 1.34 9.99 22.85
C ILE A 30 0.04 9.22 23.08
N ALA A 31 -0.65 9.47 24.18
CA ALA A 31 -1.95 8.86 24.47
C ALA A 31 -3.10 9.83 24.21
N ALA A 32 -4.23 9.30 23.76
CA ALA A 32 -5.49 10.01 23.57
C ALA A 32 -6.64 9.13 24.10
N PRO A 33 -7.41 9.58 25.11
CA PRO A 33 -8.46 8.78 25.73
C PRO A 33 -9.78 8.77 24.94
N THR A 34 -9.88 9.53 23.86
CA THR A 34 -11.10 9.62 23.03
C THR A 34 -10.74 9.77 21.56
N GLY A 35 -11.67 9.40 20.68
CA GLY A 35 -11.50 9.50 19.24
C GLY A 35 -11.27 10.94 18.76
N LYS A 36 -12.01 11.92 19.29
CA LYS A 36 -11.85 13.33 18.94
C LYS A 36 -10.45 13.85 19.26
N ILE A 37 -9.96 13.56 20.47
CA ILE A 37 -8.60 13.93 20.90
C ILE A 37 -7.57 13.20 20.03
N GLY A 38 -7.82 11.93 19.68
CA GLY A 38 -6.97 11.13 18.81
C GLY A 38 -6.81 11.74 17.42
N ILE A 39 -7.91 12.13 16.77
CA ILE A 39 -7.90 12.80 15.46
C ILE A 39 -7.14 14.12 15.53
N GLU A 40 -7.39 14.94 16.55
CA GLU A 40 -6.70 16.21 16.74
C GLU A 40 -5.18 16.01 16.91
N LYS A 41 -4.77 15.09 17.79
CA LYS A 41 -3.34 14.75 17.98
C LYS A 41 -2.70 14.16 16.73
N ALA A 42 -3.41 13.32 15.98
CA ALA A 42 -2.90 12.79 14.71
C ALA A 42 -2.54 13.91 13.72
N ARG A 43 -3.34 14.97 13.68
CA ARG A 43 -3.11 16.15 12.82
C ARG A 43 -1.94 17.03 13.28
N ASN A 44 -1.85 17.26 14.58
CA ASN A 44 -0.95 18.26 15.15
C ASN A 44 0.43 17.68 15.49
N GLU A 45 0.48 16.46 16.04
CA GLU A 45 1.70 15.84 16.54
C GLU A 45 2.43 15.00 15.48
N LYS A 46 1.81 14.77 14.31
CA LYS A 46 2.36 14.01 13.18
C LYS A 46 3.01 12.69 13.61
N PRO A 47 2.27 11.77 14.25
CA PRO A 47 2.82 10.48 14.67
C PRO A 47 3.24 9.66 13.44
N ASN A 48 4.08 8.65 13.68
CA ASN A 48 4.51 7.72 12.63
C ASN A 48 3.61 6.49 12.52
N LEU A 49 2.79 6.21 13.55
CA LEU A 49 1.86 5.09 13.62
C LEU A 49 0.78 5.39 14.67
N ILE A 50 -0.42 4.88 14.42
CA ILE A 50 -1.56 4.95 15.35
C ILE A 50 -1.92 3.54 15.79
N LEU A 51 -1.98 3.31 17.11
CA LEU A 51 -2.67 2.19 17.74
C LEU A 51 -4.05 2.67 18.14
N LEU A 52 -5.11 2.03 17.65
CA LEU A 52 -6.47 2.53 17.75
C LEU A 52 -7.42 1.45 18.27
N ASP A 53 -8.03 1.70 19.44
CA ASP A 53 -9.16 0.87 19.87
C ASP A 53 -10.40 1.17 19.01
N VAL A 54 -11.16 0.13 18.74
CA VAL A 54 -12.43 0.22 18.03
C VAL A 54 -13.56 0.70 18.94
N ARG A 55 -13.50 0.36 20.23
CA ARG A 55 -14.50 0.78 21.23
C ARG A 55 -14.00 1.98 22.01
N LEU A 56 -14.47 3.15 21.65
CA LEU A 56 -14.19 4.39 22.37
C LEU A 56 -15.50 5.04 22.79
N PRO A 57 -15.49 5.86 23.86
CA PRO A 57 -16.71 6.40 24.44
C PRO A 57 -17.45 7.42 23.56
N ASP A 58 -16.74 8.07 22.64
CA ASP A 58 -17.26 9.18 21.83
C ASP A 58 -17.53 8.82 20.38
N MET A 59 -16.82 7.86 19.80
CA MET A 59 -17.04 7.37 18.44
C MET A 59 -16.40 6.00 18.18
N ASN A 60 -16.86 5.32 17.14
CA ASN A 60 -16.30 4.02 16.76
C ASN A 60 -14.92 4.18 16.11
N GLY A 61 -13.95 3.32 16.43
CA GLY A 61 -12.61 3.35 15.86
C GLY A 61 -12.58 3.25 14.33
N PHE A 62 -13.55 2.56 13.72
CA PHE A 62 -13.67 2.51 12.26
C PHE A 62 -14.08 3.86 11.66
N GLU A 63 -14.94 4.63 12.34
CA GLU A 63 -15.29 6.00 11.96
C GLU A 63 -14.06 6.92 12.07
N ILE A 64 -13.25 6.74 13.12
CA ILE A 64 -11.97 7.45 13.27
C ILE A 64 -11.04 7.12 12.09
N GLY A 65 -10.92 5.84 11.73
CA GLY A 65 -10.15 5.42 10.57
C GLY A 65 -10.60 6.11 9.28
N GLN A 66 -11.90 6.24 9.04
CA GLN A 66 -12.46 6.97 7.89
C GLN A 66 -12.11 8.46 7.94
N HIS A 67 -12.24 9.10 9.10
CA HIS A 67 -11.85 10.50 9.28
C HIS A 67 -10.36 10.73 9.01
N LEU A 68 -9.50 9.83 9.49
CA LEU A 68 -8.06 9.91 9.25
C LEU A 68 -7.72 9.75 7.77
N GLN A 69 -8.39 8.85 7.05
CA GLN A 69 -8.20 8.63 5.62
C GLN A 69 -8.70 9.79 4.75
N SER A 70 -9.77 10.46 5.16
CA SER A 70 -10.34 11.58 4.41
C SER A 70 -9.54 12.89 4.51
N ASP A 71 -8.66 13.02 5.51
CA ASP A 71 -7.81 14.21 5.70
C ASP A 71 -6.41 13.96 5.08
N ILE A 72 -6.02 14.78 4.14
CA ILE A 72 -4.74 14.67 3.41
C ILE A 72 -3.51 14.65 4.34
N ARG A 73 -3.60 15.23 5.55
CA ARG A 73 -2.51 15.29 6.54
C ARG A 73 -2.33 13.97 7.29
N THR A 74 -3.38 13.15 7.38
CA THR A 74 -3.41 11.91 8.18
C THR A 74 -3.69 10.67 7.33
N SER A 75 -4.10 10.81 6.07
CA SER A 75 -4.46 9.71 5.18
C SER A 75 -3.35 8.67 4.95
N ARG A 76 -2.10 9.06 5.15
CA ARG A 76 -0.92 8.18 5.01
C ARG A 76 -0.43 7.57 6.32
N LEU A 77 -1.04 7.93 7.45
CA LEU A 77 -0.66 7.37 8.75
C LEU A 77 -1.10 5.92 8.84
N PRO A 78 -0.18 4.98 9.11
CA PRO A 78 -0.55 3.59 9.31
C PRO A 78 -1.33 3.43 10.62
N VAL A 79 -2.45 2.74 10.54
CA VAL A 79 -3.32 2.42 11.67
C VAL A 79 -3.27 0.92 11.94
N ILE A 80 -3.02 0.53 13.19
CA ILE A 80 -3.19 -0.83 13.70
C ILE A 80 -4.37 -0.80 14.67
N PHE A 81 -5.43 -1.54 14.37
CA PHE A 81 -6.54 -1.70 15.30
C PHE A 81 -6.19 -2.66 16.43
N VAL A 82 -6.49 -2.26 17.67
CA VAL A 82 -6.29 -3.05 18.89
C VAL A 82 -7.64 -3.15 19.60
N THR A 83 -8.36 -4.28 19.53
CA THR A 83 -9.76 -4.33 19.95
C THR A 83 -10.21 -5.69 20.47
N GLU A 84 -11.26 -5.72 21.28
CA GLU A 84 -11.90 -6.95 21.75
C GLU A 84 -12.73 -7.69 20.67
N ARG A 85 -13.03 -7.03 19.56
CA ARG A 85 -13.85 -7.63 18.51
C ARG A 85 -13.08 -8.73 17.78
N ARG A 86 -13.63 -9.96 17.83
CA ARG A 86 -13.05 -11.17 17.20
C ARG A 86 -13.72 -11.55 15.88
N GLY A 87 -14.73 -10.79 15.45
CA GLY A 87 -15.50 -11.09 14.26
C GLY A 87 -14.64 -11.03 12.97
N ARG A 88 -14.81 -12.02 12.10
CA ARG A 88 -14.19 -12.03 10.77
C ARG A 88 -14.59 -10.77 9.99
N ASP A 89 -15.86 -10.35 10.11
CA ASP A 89 -16.41 -9.19 9.42
C ASP A 89 -15.84 -7.86 9.94
N ASP A 90 -15.58 -7.75 11.24
CA ASP A 90 -14.94 -6.57 11.83
C ASP A 90 -13.49 -6.41 11.34
N ARG A 91 -12.78 -7.55 11.23
CA ARG A 91 -11.41 -7.57 10.68
C ARG A 91 -11.37 -7.19 9.21
N ILE A 92 -12.30 -7.70 8.41
CA ILE A 92 -12.45 -7.37 6.99
C ILE A 92 -12.82 -5.89 6.83
N SER A 93 -13.72 -5.37 7.68
CA SER A 93 -14.11 -3.96 7.66
C SER A 93 -12.94 -3.02 7.98
N GLY A 94 -12.14 -3.35 9.00
CA GLY A 94 -10.93 -2.58 9.34
C GLY A 94 -9.90 -2.56 8.21
N LEU A 95 -9.66 -3.70 7.57
CA LEU A 95 -8.74 -3.81 6.43
C LEU A 95 -9.27 -3.09 5.17
N LYS A 96 -10.59 -3.13 4.93
CA LYS A 96 -11.23 -2.37 3.82
C LYS A 96 -11.08 -0.85 4.00
N LEU A 97 -10.94 -0.38 5.23
CA LEU A 97 -10.67 1.02 5.58
C LEU A 97 -9.18 1.37 5.51
N GLY A 98 -8.34 0.54 4.86
CA GLY A 98 -6.92 0.81 4.68
C GLY A 98 -6.07 0.67 5.94
N ALA A 99 -6.59 0.03 7.01
CA ALA A 99 -5.76 -0.31 8.15
C ALA A 99 -4.65 -1.28 7.74
N VAL A 100 -3.45 -1.03 8.26
CA VAL A 100 -2.27 -1.85 7.93
C VAL A 100 -2.32 -3.20 8.64
N ASP A 101 -2.95 -3.26 9.84
CA ASP A 101 -3.04 -4.48 10.63
C ASP A 101 -4.15 -4.41 11.70
N TYR A 102 -4.42 -5.55 12.33
CA TYR A 102 -5.46 -5.74 13.34
C TYR A 102 -5.00 -6.76 14.39
N ILE A 103 -5.17 -6.44 15.66
CA ILE A 103 -4.87 -7.34 16.79
C ILE A 103 -6.03 -7.38 17.78
N THR A 104 -6.36 -8.57 18.29
CA THR A 104 -7.48 -8.77 19.24
C THR A 104 -7.01 -8.78 20.67
N LYS A 105 -7.74 -8.08 21.57
CA LYS A 105 -7.59 -8.17 23.03
C LYS A 105 -8.18 -9.49 23.55
N PRO A 106 -7.56 -10.18 24.53
CA PRO A 106 -6.22 -9.91 25.05
C PRO A 106 -5.14 -10.27 24.02
N PHE A 107 -4.12 -9.45 23.91
CA PHE A 107 -2.99 -9.64 22.97
C PHE A 107 -1.67 -9.87 23.72
N ASP A 108 -0.77 -10.56 23.06
CA ASP A 108 0.62 -10.60 23.49
C ASP A 108 1.30 -9.28 23.07
N VAL A 109 1.83 -8.55 24.06
CA VAL A 109 2.53 -7.28 23.81
C VAL A 109 3.77 -7.44 22.93
N GLN A 110 4.39 -8.62 22.90
CA GLN A 110 5.50 -8.92 22.01
C GLN A 110 5.02 -9.08 20.55
N GLU A 111 3.84 -9.70 20.35
CA GLU A 111 3.21 -9.75 19.04
C GLU A 111 2.89 -8.36 18.53
N LEU A 112 2.26 -7.52 19.37
CA LEU A 112 1.98 -6.12 19.03
C LEU A 112 3.26 -5.36 18.68
N ARG A 113 4.35 -5.55 19.46
CA ARG A 113 5.65 -4.95 19.17
C ARG A 113 6.19 -5.34 17.80
N LEU A 114 6.09 -6.61 17.44
CA LEU A 114 6.55 -7.08 16.13
C LEU A 114 5.76 -6.40 14.98
N ARG A 115 4.45 -6.27 15.13
CA ARG A 115 3.57 -5.59 14.17
C ARG A 115 3.91 -4.10 14.05
N VAL A 116 4.05 -3.40 15.17
CA VAL A 116 4.47 -1.98 15.21
C VAL A 116 5.83 -1.80 14.53
N ARG A 117 6.83 -2.61 14.90
CA ARG A 117 8.17 -2.54 14.32
C ARG A 117 8.15 -2.77 12.81
N ASN A 118 7.42 -3.79 12.35
CA ASN A 118 7.31 -4.11 10.93
C ASN A 118 6.60 -2.98 10.16
N THR A 119 5.55 -2.41 10.71
CA THR A 119 4.83 -1.27 10.12
C THR A 119 5.73 -0.03 10.03
N LEU A 120 6.41 0.34 11.11
CA LEU A 120 7.33 1.48 11.11
C LEU A 120 8.53 1.29 10.18
N ARG A 121 9.04 0.06 10.04
CA ARG A 121 10.06 -0.25 9.03
C ARG A 121 9.54 -0.01 7.61
N ARG A 122 8.29 -0.37 7.32
CA ARG A 122 7.65 -0.11 6.02
C ARG A 122 7.58 1.39 5.73
N VAL A 123 7.17 2.19 6.71
CA VAL A 123 7.06 3.65 6.59
C VAL A 123 8.44 4.35 6.52
N GLY A 124 9.43 3.83 7.25
CA GLY A 124 10.80 4.39 7.28
C GLY A 124 11.74 3.86 6.20
N SER A 125 11.34 2.84 5.45
CA SER A 125 12.16 2.27 4.39
C SER A 125 12.09 3.14 3.14
N GLN A 126 13.24 3.49 2.59
CA GLN A 126 13.32 4.10 1.26
C GLN A 126 12.85 3.13 0.15
N ASN A 127 12.80 1.84 0.46
CA ASN A 127 12.39 0.78 -0.45
C ASN A 127 11.06 0.17 -0.04
N ASN A 128 10.29 -0.29 -1.02
CA ASN A 128 9.08 -1.06 -0.82
C ASN A 128 9.39 -2.38 -0.08
N PRO A 129 8.71 -2.69 1.02
CA PRO A 129 9.07 -3.84 1.88
C PRO A 129 8.75 -5.20 1.26
N VAL A 130 7.88 -5.24 0.25
CA VAL A 130 7.49 -6.48 -0.43
C VAL A 130 8.45 -6.81 -1.57
N THR A 131 8.75 -5.81 -2.40
CA THR A 131 9.53 -6.00 -3.64
C THR A 131 11.00 -5.61 -3.51
N GLY A 132 11.37 -4.83 -2.48
CA GLY A 132 12.72 -4.29 -2.33
C GLY A 132 13.05 -3.13 -3.28
N LEU A 133 12.17 -2.83 -4.23
CA LEU A 133 12.34 -1.69 -5.14
C LEU A 133 12.23 -0.35 -4.40
N PRO A 134 12.81 0.73 -4.91
CA PRO A 134 12.61 2.08 -4.41
C PRO A 134 11.13 2.41 -4.17
N GLY A 135 10.82 2.89 -2.95
CA GLY A 135 9.48 3.24 -2.52
C GLY A 135 9.06 4.64 -2.97
N GLU A 136 7.98 5.15 -2.38
CA GLU A 136 7.32 6.41 -2.78
C GLU A 136 8.28 7.60 -2.80
N LYS A 137 9.00 7.84 -1.70
CA LYS A 137 9.88 9.00 -1.59
C LYS A 137 11.01 8.99 -2.63
N VAL A 138 11.72 7.87 -2.72
CA VAL A 138 12.84 7.73 -3.68
C VAL A 138 12.34 7.84 -5.12
N THR A 139 11.16 7.27 -5.40
CA THR A 139 10.55 7.36 -6.74
C THR A 139 10.15 8.80 -7.07
N SER A 140 9.54 9.53 -6.12
CA SER A 140 9.17 10.94 -6.30
C SER A 140 10.39 11.83 -6.52
N ASP A 141 11.42 11.66 -5.69
CA ASP A 141 12.69 12.40 -5.83
C ASP A 141 13.33 12.13 -7.22
N ARG A 142 13.26 10.87 -7.70
CA ARG A 142 13.81 10.51 -9.00
C ARG A 142 12.99 11.05 -10.17
N ILE A 143 11.65 11.10 -10.04
CA ILE A 143 10.77 11.74 -11.03
C ILE A 143 11.10 13.24 -11.13
N SER A 144 11.23 13.94 -10.01
CA SER A 144 11.58 15.38 -10.03
C SER A 144 12.87 15.63 -10.80
N LEU A 145 13.91 14.80 -10.56
CA LEU A 145 15.19 14.91 -11.26
C LEU A 145 15.07 14.66 -12.77
N ILE A 146 14.25 13.67 -13.20
CA ILE A 146 14.15 13.35 -14.61
C ILE A 146 13.33 14.39 -15.39
N LEU A 147 12.36 15.06 -14.74
CA LEU A 147 11.58 16.14 -15.36
C LEU A 147 12.42 17.38 -15.69
N GLU A 148 13.55 17.57 -15.02
CA GLU A 148 14.53 18.62 -15.37
C GLU A 148 15.35 18.27 -16.63
N SER A 149 15.32 17.02 -17.07
CA SER A 149 16.03 16.56 -18.26
C SER A 149 15.23 16.85 -19.54
N ALA A 150 15.94 17.12 -20.62
CA ALA A 150 15.32 17.30 -21.94
C ALA A 150 14.91 15.99 -22.66
N ASP A 151 15.33 14.83 -22.12
CA ASP A 151 15.11 13.52 -22.74
C ASP A 151 14.67 12.49 -21.70
N TRP A 152 13.36 12.43 -21.45
CA TRP A 152 12.79 11.50 -20.47
C TRP A 152 11.53 10.80 -20.98
N ALA A 153 11.32 9.60 -20.48
CA ALA A 153 10.09 8.85 -20.63
C ALA A 153 9.76 8.06 -19.37
N THR A 154 8.49 7.81 -19.14
CA THR A 154 8.02 7.02 -18.00
C THR A 154 6.99 5.98 -18.43
N LEU A 155 7.06 4.80 -17.81
CA LEU A 155 6.02 3.77 -17.86
C LEU A 155 5.40 3.64 -16.46
N SER A 156 4.09 3.77 -16.37
CA SER A 156 3.32 3.42 -15.19
C SER A 156 2.64 2.08 -15.41
N ILE A 157 2.98 1.11 -14.57
CA ILE A 157 2.42 -0.24 -14.60
C ILE A 157 1.48 -0.38 -13.41
N SER A 158 0.18 -0.55 -13.65
CA SER A 158 -0.83 -0.66 -12.62
C SER A 158 -1.49 -2.03 -12.64
N VAL A 159 -1.60 -2.67 -11.47
CA VAL A 159 -2.27 -3.96 -11.29
C VAL A 159 -3.72 -3.71 -10.86
N ARG A 160 -4.68 -4.16 -11.66
CA ARG A 160 -6.11 -4.11 -11.35
C ARG A 160 -6.55 -5.42 -10.72
N GLY A 161 -7.49 -5.37 -9.79
CA GLY A 161 -8.05 -6.55 -9.13
C GLY A 161 -7.17 -7.13 -8.02
N LEU A 162 -6.05 -6.48 -7.67
CA LEU A 162 -5.13 -6.93 -6.62
C LEU A 162 -5.83 -7.01 -5.24
N ASP A 163 -6.73 -6.06 -4.94
CA ASP A 163 -7.49 -6.03 -3.68
C ASP A 163 -8.40 -7.26 -3.56
N LYS A 164 -9.11 -7.60 -4.65
CA LYS A 164 -9.95 -8.79 -4.71
C LYS A 164 -9.15 -10.09 -4.62
N PHE A 165 -8.01 -10.13 -5.30
CA PHE A 165 -7.08 -11.25 -5.19
C PHE A 165 -6.58 -11.43 -3.75
N ASN A 166 -6.20 -10.35 -3.07
CA ASN A 166 -5.79 -10.37 -1.68
C ASN A 166 -6.92 -10.83 -0.73
N GLU A 167 -8.16 -10.40 -0.99
CA GLU A 167 -9.34 -10.80 -0.22
C GLU A 167 -9.57 -12.33 -0.27
N ILE A 168 -9.31 -12.95 -1.41
CA ILE A 168 -9.59 -14.36 -1.68
C ILE A 168 -8.42 -15.26 -1.32
N TYR A 169 -7.21 -14.92 -1.75
CA TYR A 169 -6.01 -15.77 -1.62
C TYR A 169 -5.06 -15.33 -0.51
N GLY A 170 -5.32 -14.19 0.12
CA GLY A 170 -4.56 -13.66 1.23
C GLY A 170 -3.30 -12.89 0.83
N PHE A 171 -2.72 -12.22 1.84
CA PHE A 171 -1.60 -11.29 1.63
C PHE A 171 -0.30 -11.95 1.17
N VAL A 172 -0.08 -13.24 1.50
CA VAL A 172 1.14 -13.95 1.06
C VAL A 172 1.11 -14.13 -0.45
N ALA A 173 -0.02 -14.62 -1.00
CA ALA A 173 -0.20 -14.78 -2.43
C ALA A 173 -0.11 -13.43 -3.18
N ARG A 174 -0.71 -12.37 -2.61
CA ARG A 174 -0.60 -11.00 -3.14
C ARG A 174 0.86 -10.54 -3.20
N ASP A 175 1.62 -10.74 -2.13
CA ASP A 175 3.03 -10.33 -2.06
C ASP A 175 3.89 -11.10 -3.07
N ASP A 176 3.58 -12.37 -3.32
CA ASP A 176 4.25 -13.17 -4.35
C ASP A 176 3.97 -12.66 -5.76
N VAL A 177 2.73 -12.22 -6.05
CA VAL A 177 2.38 -11.53 -7.30
C VAL A 177 3.24 -10.27 -7.47
N LEU A 178 3.30 -9.41 -6.45
CA LEU A 178 4.08 -8.17 -6.51
C LEU A 178 5.57 -8.42 -6.71
N ARG A 179 6.14 -9.43 -6.06
CA ARG A 179 7.55 -9.85 -6.25
C ARG A 179 7.81 -10.34 -7.67
N ALA A 180 6.90 -11.16 -8.21
CA ALA A 180 7.03 -11.67 -9.58
C ALA A 180 6.93 -10.55 -10.63
N ILE A 181 6.05 -9.55 -10.41
CA ILE A 181 5.98 -8.36 -11.25
C ILE A 181 7.31 -7.60 -11.18
N ALA A 182 7.80 -7.31 -9.97
CA ALA A 182 9.07 -6.60 -9.80
C ALA A 182 10.23 -7.28 -10.53
N LEU A 183 10.36 -8.60 -10.42
CA LEU A 183 11.36 -9.39 -11.12
C LEU A 183 11.20 -9.32 -12.64
N THR A 184 9.95 -9.36 -13.14
CA THR A 184 9.66 -9.25 -14.57
C THR A 184 10.07 -7.88 -15.11
N LEU A 185 9.78 -6.80 -14.36
CA LEU A 185 10.16 -5.44 -14.73
C LEU A 185 11.69 -5.27 -14.74
N THR A 186 12.36 -5.75 -13.69
CA THR A 186 13.82 -5.70 -13.58
C THR A 186 14.46 -6.44 -14.75
N SER A 187 14.04 -7.66 -15.03
CA SER A 187 14.55 -8.45 -16.16
C SER A 187 14.32 -7.77 -17.53
N ALA A 188 13.18 -7.09 -17.72
CA ALA A 188 12.91 -6.37 -18.96
C ALA A 188 13.81 -5.14 -19.11
N VAL A 189 14.05 -4.40 -18.02
CA VAL A 189 14.97 -3.25 -18.00
C VAL A 189 16.41 -3.70 -18.20
N ASP A 190 16.85 -4.77 -17.56
CA ASP A 190 18.20 -5.34 -17.75
C ASP A 190 18.46 -5.74 -19.20
N GLU A 191 17.43 -6.24 -19.92
CA GLU A 191 17.57 -6.68 -21.31
C GLU A 191 17.50 -5.54 -22.34
N LEU A 192 16.66 -4.55 -22.12
CA LEU A 192 16.30 -3.52 -23.11
C LEU A 192 16.62 -2.09 -22.67
N GLY A 193 16.83 -1.89 -21.39
CA GLY A 193 17.06 -0.60 -20.77
C GLY A 193 18.52 -0.11 -20.86
N SER A 194 18.86 0.80 -19.98
CA SER A 194 20.19 1.33 -19.76
C SER A 194 20.52 1.37 -18.27
N ILE A 195 21.79 1.63 -17.95
CA ILE A 195 22.25 1.74 -16.57
C ILE A 195 21.58 2.90 -15.80
N ASP A 196 21.09 3.89 -16.53
CA ASP A 196 20.42 5.06 -15.96
C ASP A 196 18.92 4.86 -15.74
N ASP A 197 18.34 3.78 -16.27
CA ASP A 197 16.93 3.47 -16.10
C ASP A 197 16.63 3.16 -14.62
N PHE A 198 15.46 3.60 -14.17
CA PHE A 198 15.05 3.46 -12.78
C PHE A 198 13.74 2.70 -12.68
N ILE A 199 13.62 1.83 -11.68
CA ILE A 199 12.38 1.12 -11.36
C ILE A 199 12.01 1.44 -9.93
N GLY A 200 10.78 1.94 -9.72
CA GLY A 200 10.20 2.20 -8.40
C GLY A 200 8.89 1.48 -8.18
N HIS A 201 8.56 1.22 -6.90
CA HIS A 201 7.28 0.68 -6.44
C HIS A 201 6.69 1.64 -5.38
N PRO A 202 6.16 2.81 -5.81
CA PRO A 202 5.76 3.88 -4.90
C PRO A 202 4.50 3.57 -4.10
N ILE A 203 3.55 2.85 -4.70
CA ILE A 203 2.27 2.49 -4.06
C ILE A 203 1.91 1.04 -4.38
N GLU A 204 1.09 0.44 -3.54
CA GLU A 204 0.82 -1.00 -3.47
C GLU A 204 0.55 -1.69 -4.81
N ASN A 205 -0.21 -1.07 -5.69
CA ASN A 205 -0.62 -1.65 -6.97
C ASN A 205 0.03 -0.99 -8.19
N ARG A 206 1.11 -0.20 -8.01
CA ARG A 206 1.74 0.55 -9.10
C ARG A 206 3.25 0.51 -9.06
N PHE A 207 3.82 0.27 -10.22
CA PHE A 207 5.25 0.40 -10.49
C PHE A 207 5.48 1.53 -11.49
N ILE A 208 6.64 2.17 -11.38
CA ILE A 208 7.09 3.24 -12.27
C ILE A 208 8.45 2.83 -12.84
N ILE A 209 8.60 2.96 -14.15
CA ILE A 209 9.91 2.87 -14.82
C ILE A 209 10.19 4.23 -15.43
N LEU A 210 11.36 4.78 -15.14
CA LEU A 210 11.90 5.98 -15.77
C LEU A 210 12.96 5.54 -16.76
N THR A 211 12.88 6.04 -17.99
CA THR A 211 13.75 5.66 -19.11
C THR A 211 13.83 6.81 -20.11
N VAL A 212 14.31 6.54 -21.31
CA VAL A 212 14.38 7.51 -22.43
C VAL A 212 13.36 7.18 -23.52
N PRO A 213 12.90 8.20 -24.31
CA PRO A 213 11.84 8.02 -25.31
C PRO A 213 12.07 6.92 -26.34
N ASN A 214 13.31 6.73 -26.77
CA ASN A 214 13.64 5.72 -27.79
C ASN A 214 13.50 4.26 -27.31
N LYS A 215 13.35 4.02 -25.99
CA LYS A 215 13.23 2.68 -25.38
C LYS A 215 11.83 2.35 -24.92
N ILE A 216 10.99 3.36 -24.67
CA ILE A 216 9.68 3.20 -24.02
C ILE A 216 8.79 2.18 -24.74
N SER A 217 8.70 2.22 -26.06
CA SER A 217 7.82 1.33 -26.84
C SER A 217 8.25 -0.14 -26.73
N LYS A 218 9.55 -0.42 -26.82
CA LYS A 218 10.10 -1.78 -26.72
C LYS A 218 9.94 -2.34 -25.31
N LEU A 219 10.24 -1.53 -24.28
CA LEU A 219 10.04 -1.90 -22.89
C LEU A 219 8.56 -2.20 -22.60
N LYS A 220 7.66 -1.30 -23.01
CA LYS A 220 6.22 -1.48 -22.84
C LYS A 220 5.75 -2.81 -23.45
N GLN A 221 6.07 -3.05 -24.71
CA GLN A 221 5.65 -4.27 -25.40
C GLN A 221 6.18 -5.54 -24.73
N LYS A 222 7.45 -5.54 -24.33
CA LYS A 222 8.09 -6.68 -23.64
C LYS A 222 7.44 -6.98 -22.30
N ILE A 223 7.23 -5.93 -21.48
CA ILE A 223 6.62 -6.04 -20.16
C ILE A 223 5.17 -6.50 -20.29
N GLU A 224 4.39 -5.91 -21.18
CA GLU A 224 2.99 -6.27 -21.42
C GLU A 224 2.86 -7.74 -21.82
N HIS A 225 3.68 -8.19 -22.77
CA HIS A 225 3.69 -9.60 -23.19
C HIS A 225 3.99 -10.56 -22.03
N ARG A 226 5.04 -10.29 -21.24
CA ARG A 226 5.45 -11.15 -20.12
C ARG A 226 4.42 -11.16 -19.00
N LEU A 227 3.90 -10.00 -18.62
CA LEU A 227 2.93 -9.92 -17.52
C LEU A 227 1.58 -10.56 -17.92
N ASN A 228 1.11 -10.35 -19.16
CA ASN A 228 -0.13 -11.00 -19.61
C ASN A 228 -0.02 -12.54 -19.61
N GLN A 229 1.15 -13.07 -19.92
CA GLN A 229 1.39 -14.52 -19.82
C GLN A 229 1.46 -14.99 -18.36
N ALA A 230 2.05 -14.19 -17.46
CA ALA A 230 2.28 -14.60 -16.09
C ALA A 230 1.03 -14.50 -15.21
N MET A 231 0.11 -13.54 -15.47
CA MET A 231 -1.01 -13.23 -14.59
C MET A 231 -1.91 -14.42 -14.27
N THR A 232 -2.17 -15.29 -15.23
CA THR A 232 -3.03 -16.46 -15.04
C THR A 232 -2.41 -17.52 -14.13
N TYR A 233 -1.07 -17.59 -14.06
CA TYR A 233 -0.38 -18.61 -13.26
C TYR A 233 -0.47 -18.37 -11.74
N PHE A 234 -0.89 -17.20 -11.30
CA PHE A 234 -1.13 -16.92 -9.89
C PHE A 234 -2.41 -17.53 -9.34
N TYR A 235 -3.24 -18.11 -10.21
CA TYR A 235 -4.51 -18.72 -9.83
C TYR A 235 -4.42 -20.24 -9.76
N PRO A 236 -5.17 -20.89 -8.86
CA PRO A 236 -5.34 -22.34 -8.85
C PRO A 236 -5.85 -22.87 -10.19
N ILE A 237 -5.61 -24.15 -10.47
CA ILE A 237 -5.96 -24.79 -11.75
C ILE A 237 -7.47 -24.66 -12.03
N HIS A 238 -8.33 -24.88 -11.03
CA HIS A 238 -9.77 -24.82 -11.19
C HIS A 238 -10.28 -23.43 -11.61
N ASP A 239 -9.69 -22.36 -11.05
CA ASP A 239 -10.06 -20.99 -11.43
C ASP A 239 -9.58 -20.66 -12.83
N ARG A 240 -8.37 -21.13 -13.19
CA ARG A 240 -7.82 -20.96 -14.56
C ARG A 240 -8.69 -21.63 -15.62
N GLU A 241 -9.19 -22.83 -15.34
CA GLU A 241 -10.10 -23.57 -16.23
C GLU A 241 -11.46 -22.88 -16.34
N ALA A 242 -11.96 -22.28 -15.25
CA ALA A 242 -13.20 -21.51 -15.23
C ALA A 242 -13.08 -20.17 -15.95
N GLY A 243 -11.87 -19.58 -15.98
CA GLY A 243 -11.60 -18.24 -16.56
C GLY A 243 -12.01 -17.06 -15.65
N TYR A 244 -12.44 -17.32 -14.43
CA TYR A 244 -12.84 -16.33 -13.42
C TYR A 244 -12.74 -16.95 -12.02
N ILE A 245 -12.75 -16.09 -11.00
CA ILE A 245 -12.86 -16.53 -9.60
C ILE A 245 -14.34 -16.56 -9.21
N GLN A 246 -14.74 -17.59 -8.50
CA GLN A 246 -16.08 -17.73 -7.97
C GLN A 246 -16.11 -17.37 -6.49
N LEU A 247 -16.91 -16.34 -6.13
CA LEU A 247 -17.17 -15.94 -4.75
C LEU A 247 -18.58 -16.39 -4.35
N GLY A 248 -18.71 -16.89 -3.09
CA GLY A 248 -19.98 -17.33 -2.49
C GLY A 248 -20.14 -18.84 -2.48
N ASP A 249 -20.63 -19.36 -1.34
CA ASP A 249 -20.86 -20.80 -1.10
C ASP A 249 -22.20 -21.28 -1.64
N ASP A 250 -23.18 -20.39 -1.84
CA ASP A 250 -24.53 -20.71 -2.33
C ASP A 250 -24.74 -20.29 -3.79
N ASP A 251 -25.47 -21.12 -4.54
CA ASP A 251 -25.80 -20.90 -5.95
C ASP A 251 -26.51 -19.57 -6.25
N SER A 252 -27.18 -18.98 -5.25
CA SER A 252 -27.90 -17.71 -5.36
C SER A 252 -27.01 -16.46 -5.17
N GLU A 253 -25.79 -16.61 -4.60
CA GLU A 253 -24.86 -15.52 -4.29
C GLU A 253 -23.54 -15.58 -5.08
N ARG A 254 -23.41 -16.51 -6.03
CA ARG A 254 -22.21 -16.71 -6.83
C ARG A 254 -21.86 -15.49 -7.69
N GLN A 255 -20.89 -14.72 -7.25
CA GLN A 255 -20.36 -13.60 -8.03
C GLN A 255 -19.10 -14.03 -8.79
N LYS A 256 -19.09 -13.79 -10.12
CA LYS A 256 -17.90 -13.99 -10.95
C LYS A 256 -16.99 -12.77 -10.84
N VAL A 257 -15.75 -12.97 -10.39
CA VAL A 257 -14.73 -11.94 -10.31
C VAL A 257 -13.70 -12.18 -11.40
N PRO A 258 -13.39 -11.19 -12.25
CA PRO A 258 -12.38 -11.34 -13.29
C PRO A 258 -10.98 -11.47 -12.66
N PHE A 259 -10.06 -12.09 -13.37
CA PHE A 259 -8.66 -12.15 -12.99
C PHE A 259 -8.02 -10.77 -12.92
N MET A 260 -6.93 -10.67 -12.16
CA MET A 260 -6.08 -9.48 -12.19
C MET A 260 -5.63 -9.18 -13.62
N SER A 261 -5.53 -7.90 -13.92
CA SER A 261 -5.00 -7.43 -15.19
C SER A 261 -3.99 -6.31 -14.96
N VAL A 262 -3.11 -6.12 -15.94
CA VAL A 262 -2.10 -5.07 -15.90
C VAL A 262 -2.46 -4.01 -16.93
N THR A 263 -2.38 -2.74 -16.52
CA THR A 263 -2.49 -1.60 -17.42
C THR A 263 -1.16 -0.88 -17.46
N ILE A 264 -0.62 -0.63 -18.65
CA ILE A 264 0.65 0.06 -18.85
C ILE A 264 0.43 1.35 -19.62
N VAL A 265 0.72 2.48 -18.98
CA VAL A 265 0.66 3.81 -19.57
C VAL A 265 2.08 4.33 -19.75
N GLY A 266 2.42 4.74 -20.97
CA GLY A 266 3.71 5.35 -21.28
C GLY A 266 3.53 6.81 -21.67
N ILE A 267 4.47 7.65 -21.24
CA ILE A 267 4.54 9.08 -21.56
C ILE A 267 6.00 9.44 -21.78
N SER A 268 6.23 10.31 -22.75
CA SER A 268 7.55 10.88 -23.04
C SER A 268 7.51 12.41 -23.01
N VAL A 269 8.66 13.01 -22.89
CA VAL A 269 8.81 14.46 -23.07
C VAL A 269 8.18 14.89 -24.39
N GLY A 270 7.35 15.96 -24.36
CA GLY A 270 6.63 16.47 -25.53
C GLY A 270 5.26 15.83 -25.79
N ASP A 271 4.91 14.69 -25.15
CA ASP A 271 3.56 14.12 -25.25
C ASP A 271 2.52 14.93 -24.46
N VAL A 272 2.96 15.53 -23.35
CA VAL A 272 2.14 16.32 -22.43
C VAL A 272 3.02 17.40 -21.79
N ASP A 273 2.43 18.57 -21.55
CA ASP A 273 3.07 19.61 -20.76
C ASP A 273 2.87 19.28 -19.27
N ILE A 274 3.95 18.87 -18.60
CA ILE A 274 3.96 18.45 -17.20
C ILE A 274 4.96 19.32 -16.45
N ALA A 275 4.45 20.08 -15.51
CA ALA A 275 5.27 21.03 -14.75
C ALA A 275 5.98 20.39 -13.56
N ASP A 276 5.37 19.37 -12.92
CA ASP A 276 5.91 18.78 -11.70
C ASP A 276 5.53 17.28 -11.52
N THR A 277 6.07 16.67 -10.47
CA THR A 277 5.84 15.27 -10.12
C THR A 277 4.39 14.94 -9.82
N ASP A 278 3.66 15.86 -9.16
CA ASP A 278 2.27 15.62 -8.75
C ASP A 278 1.36 15.61 -9.99
N GLU A 279 1.62 16.51 -10.93
CA GLU A 279 0.91 16.54 -12.20
C GLU A 279 1.17 15.29 -13.05
N LEU A 280 2.42 14.82 -13.12
CA LEU A 280 2.75 13.55 -13.78
C LEU A 280 2.00 12.38 -13.16
N LEU A 281 2.00 12.27 -11.83
CA LEU A 281 1.33 11.18 -11.13
C LEU A 281 -0.19 11.26 -11.27
N GLN A 282 -0.79 12.46 -11.29
CA GLN A 282 -2.21 12.67 -11.57
C GLN A 282 -2.57 12.25 -12.99
N TYR A 283 -1.79 12.67 -13.96
CA TYR A 283 -1.98 12.29 -15.37
C TYR A 283 -1.94 10.77 -15.56
N LEU A 284 -0.95 10.10 -14.97
CA LEU A 284 -0.85 8.65 -14.98
C LEU A 284 -2.02 7.96 -14.27
N ASN A 285 -2.63 8.61 -13.28
CA ASN A 285 -3.82 8.13 -12.57
C ASN A 285 -5.09 8.20 -13.42
N GLN A 286 -5.29 9.28 -14.14
CA GLN A 286 -6.49 9.51 -14.95
C GLN A 286 -6.60 8.52 -16.13
N ARG A 287 -5.49 8.19 -16.78
CA ARG A 287 -5.42 7.22 -17.87
C ARG A 287 -5.54 5.74 -17.45
N LYS A 288 -5.65 5.47 -16.17
CA LYS A 288 -5.99 4.16 -15.61
C LYS A 288 -7.41 3.69 -15.97
N LYS A 289 -8.29 4.61 -16.42
CA LYS A 289 -9.71 4.35 -16.66
C LYS A 289 -10.05 4.03 -18.12
N LEU A 290 -9.10 4.13 -19.02
CA LEU A 290 -9.21 3.72 -20.42
C LEU A 290 -8.55 2.37 -20.64
#